data_d2605faf77cd593fbb8a37abe9ee8dfe
#
_entry.id   d2605faf77cd593fbb8a37abe9ee8dfe
#
_cell.length_a   1.000
_cell.length_b   1.000
_cell.length_c   1.000
_cell.angle_alpha   90.00
_cell.angle_beta   90.00
_cell.angle_gamma   90.00
#
_symmetry.space_group_name_H-M   'P 1'
#
loop_
_entity.id
_entity.type
_entity.pdbx_description
1 polymer ?
#
loop_
_entity_poly.entity_id
_entity_poly.type
_entity_poly.pdbx_seq_one_letter_code
_entity_poly.pdbx_strand_id
1 'polypeptide(L)'
;MILLATIISFTLISITEKISQHTENTAEDVRRDYANSVIITGAWVYDNQDDMLFMMEFGAAGEPVARLDVKYVLTCTEPDGTFHYRSAALGDSQGGSPIYVWELGTDGPDTPGFTSVDNFQPGGRYFFTLDGGTQTSPGGAAGECGPPHLDTHGIDANLYIHIPNGMSTHQILSLSNGREIGSQII
;
A
#
# COMPACT_ATOMS: atom_id res chain seq x y z
N MET A 1 -23.37 -13.77 -55.93
CA MET A 1 -22.94 -14.66 -54.83
C MET A 1 -21.51 -14.38 -54.38
N ILE A 2 -20.53 -14.24 -55.28
CA ILE A 2 -19.08 -14.02 -54.91
C ILE A 2 -18.87 -12.73 -54.13
N LEU A 3 -19.49 -11.61 -54.51
CA LEU A 3 -19.38 -10.32 -53.83
C LEU A 3 -19.85 -10.35 -52.35
N LEU A 4 -20.90 -11.09 -52.07
CA LEU A 4 -21.44 -11.20 -50.72
C LEU A 4 -20.53 -12.02 -49.81
N ALA A 5 -19.92 -13.08 -50.33
CA ALA A 5 -18.95 -13.91 -49.61
C ALA A 5 -17.67 -13.14 -49.28
N THR A 6 -17.18 -12.30 -50.18
CA THR A 6 -15.97 -11.46 -49.91
C THR A 6 -16.22 -10.40 -48.87
N ILE A 7 -17.38 -9.75 -48.83
CA ILE A 7 -17.75 -8.77 -47.81
C ILE A 7 -17.83 -9.43 -46.43
N ILE A 8 -18.50 -10.60 -46.34
CA ILE A 8 -18.60 -11.33 -45.07
C ILE A 8 -17.22 -11.78 -44.58
N SER A 9 -16.37 -12.28 -45.46
CA SER A 9 -15.02 -12.70 -45.09
C SER A 9 -14.19 -11.51 -44.58
N PHE A 10 -14.25 -10.36 -45.24
CA PHE A 10 -13.54 -9.15 -44.84
C PHE A 10 -14.03 -8.63 -43.49
N THR A 11 -15.32 -8.62 -43.23
CA THR A 11 -15.88 -8.20 -41.95
C THR A 11 -15.51 -9.16 -40.82
N LEU A 12 -15.51 -10.47 -41.06
CA LEU A 12 -15.08 -11.46 -40.06
C LEU A 12 -13.62 -11.30 -39.72
N ILE A 13 -12.74 -11.12 -40.70
CA ILE A 13 -11.29 -10.89 -40.45
C ILE A 13 -11.12 -9.62 -39.64
N SER A 14 -11.75 -8.51 -40.00
CA SER A 14 -11.65 -7.25 -39.29
C SER A 14 -12.15 -7.33 -37.84
N ILE A 15 -13.23 -8.08 -37.59
CA ILE A 15 -13.73 -8.31 -36.22
C ILE A 15 -12.79 -9.18 -35.44
N THR A 16 -12.24 -10.23 -36.05
CA THR A 16 -11.26 -11.13 -35.37
C THR A 16 -10.00 -10.38 -35.01
N GLU A 17 -9.46 -9.55 -35.88
CA GLU A 17 -8.31 -8.69 -35.61
C GLU A 17 -8.56 -7.73 -34.44
N LYS A 18 -9.72 -7.06 -34.40
CA LYS A 18 -10.08 -6.16 -33.30
C LYS A 18 -10.24 -6.90 -31.97
N ILE A 19 -10.84 -8.08 -31.98
CA ILE A 19 -10.97 -8.92 -30.80
C ILE A 19 -9.59 -9.36 -30.31
N SER A 20 -8.71 -9.79 -31.22
CA SER A 20 -7.33 -10.20 -30.87
C SER A 20 -6.56 -9.05 -30.23
N GLN A 21 -6.55 -7.87 -30.85
CA GLN A 21 -5.90 -6.68 -30.30
C GLN A 21 -6.47 -6.27 -28.95
N HIS A 22 -7.79 -6.33 -28.77
CA HIS A 22 -8.40 -6.01 -27.49
C HIS A 22 -8.04 -7.02 -26.41
N THR A 23 -7.95 -8.30 -26.78
CA THR A 23 -7.55 -9.38 -25.86
C THR A 23 -6.07 -9.25 -25.45
N GLU A 24 -5.18 -8.95 -26.41
CA GLU A 24 -3.77 -8.70 -26.15
C GLU A 24 -3.56 -7.51 -25.21
N ASN A 25 -4.20 -6.37 -25.47
CA ASN A 25 -4.12 -5.18 -24.63
C ASN A 25 -4.64 -5.47 -23.21
N THR A 26 -5.77 -6.16 -23.09
CA THR A 26 -6.33 -6.51 -21.77
C THR A 26 -5.41 -7.47 -21.02
N ALA A 27 -4.82 -8.44 -21.70
CA ALA A 27 -3.89 -9.38 -21.07
C ALA A 27 -2.59 -8.69 -20.60
N GLU A 28 -2.10 -7.72 -21.38
CA GLU A 28 -0.93 -6.93 -21.03
C GLU A 28 -1.20 -6.01 -19.82
N ASP A 29 -2.38 -5.35 -19.80
CA ASP A 29 -2.79 -4.52 -18.66
C ASP A 29 -2.94 -5.34 -17.38
N VAL A 30 -3.61 -6.48 -17.42
CA VAL A 30 -3.76 -7.38 -16.27
C VAL A 30 -2.39 -7.88 -15.79
N ARG A 31 -1.50 -8.26 -16.72
CA ARG A 31 -0.15 -8.69 -16.36
C ARG A 31 0.66 -7.58 -15.69
N ARG A 32 0.56 -6.35 -16.20
CA ARG A 32 1.24 -5.19 -15.61
C ARG A 32 0.70 -4.86 -14.22
N ASP A 33 -0.61 -4.88 -14.05
CA ASP A 33 -1.25 -4.62 -12.76
C ASP A 33 -0.82 -5.66 -11.72
N TYR A 34 -0.73 -6.94 -12.12
CA TYR A 34 -0.28 -8.01 -11.23
C TYR A 34 1.22 -7.92 -10.92
N ALA A 35 2.02 -7.52 -11.92
CA ALA A 35 3.47 -7.35 -11.78
C ALA A 35 3.82 -6.24 -10.79
N ASN A 36 3.02 -5.17 -10.74
CA ASN A 36 3.19 -4.04 -9.82
C ASN A 36 2.33 -4.20 -8.54
N SER A 37 2.15 -5.41 -8.05
CA SER A 37 1.46 -5.65 -6.79
C SER A 37 2.38 -5.49 -5.59
N VAL A 38 1.80 -5.12 -4.45
CA VAL A 38 2.46 -5.11 -3.14
C VAL A 38 1.72 -6.03 -2.19
N ILE A 39 2.46 -6.75 -1.37
CA ILE A 39 1.92 -7.59 -0.29
C ILE A 39 2.48 -7.09 1.03
N ILE A 40 1.61 -6.82 2.01
CA ILE A 40 2.01 -6.57 3.38
C ILE A 40 2.28 -7.93 4.03
N THR A 41 3.51 -8.14 4.48
CA THR A 41 3.95 -9.42 5.06
C THR A 41 4.04 -9.36 6.58
N GLY A 42 3.97 -8.16 7.17
CA GLY A 42 3.94 -7.96 8.61
C GLY A 42 3.64 -6.52 8.99
N ALA A 43 3.08 -6.32 10.17
CA ALA A 43 2.91 -5.02 10.79
C ALA A 43 3.08 -5.13 12.30
N TRP A 44 3.75 -4.14 12.89
CA TRP A 44 4.07 -4.10 14.32
C TRP A 44 3.96 -2.68 14.87
N VAL A 45 3.74 -2.60 16.15
CA VAL A 45 3.86 -1.34 16.90
C VAL A 45 5.34 -0.92 16.88
N TYR A 46 5.62 0.25 16.33
CA TYR A 46 6.99 0.78 16.26
C TYR A 46 7.37 1.55 17.51
N ASP A 47 6.46 2.39 17.99
CA ASP A 47 6.64 3.11 19.25
C ASP A 47 5.35 3.08 20.10
N ASN A 48 5.43 3.62 21.32
CA ASN A 48 4.30 3.65 22.28
C ASN A 48 3.29 4.74 21.98
N GLN A 49 3.51 5.54 20.95
CA GLN A 49 2.73 6.74 20.70
C GLN A 49 1.75 6.52 19.54
N ASP A 50 2.25 6.49 18.33
CA ASP A 50 1.39 6.47 17.15
C ASP A 50 2.01 5.80 15.92
N ASP A 51 3.29 5.46 15.99
CA ASP A 51 3.99 4.91 14.85
C ASP A 51 3.84 3.38 14.72
N MET A 52 3.62 2.96 13.51
CA MET A 52 3.53 1.55 13.12
C MET A 52 4.63 1.22 12.11
N LEU A 53 5.23 0.04 12.25
CA LEU A 53 6.21 -0.52 11.33
C LEU A 53 5.55 -1.56 10.45
N PHE A 54 5.71 -1.42 9.17
CA PHE A 54 5.21 -2.38 8.17
C PHE A 54 6.35 -3.01 7.39
N MET A 55 6.18 -4.27 7.04
CA MET A 55 7.01 -4.95 6.06
C MET A 55 6.19 -5.27 4.83
N MET A 56 6.71 -4.89 3.67
CA MET A 56 6.07 -5.15 2.38
C MET A 56 7.03 -5.80 1.39
N GLU A 57 6.46 -6.54 0.45
CA GLU A 57 7.15 -7.16 -0.67
C GLU A 57 6.52 -6.72 -1.98
N PHE A 58 7.35 -6.27 -2.92
CA PHE A 58 6.92 -5.91 -4.27
C PHE A 58 6.92 -7.11 -5.20
N GLY A 59 5.95 -7.14 -6.13
CA GLY A 59 5.88 -8.17 -7.16
C GLY A 59 7.18 -8.27 -7.96
N ALA A 60 7.63 -9.50 -8.24
CA ALA A 60 8.95 -9.75 -8.84
C ALA A 60 9.05 -9.40 -10.33
N ALA A 61 7.93 -9.14 -11.01
CA ALA A 61 7.86 -8.95 -12.46
C ALA A 61 7.55 -7.51 -12.90
N GLY A 62 7.48 -6.58 -11.95
CA GLY A 62 7.15 -5.17 -12.21
C GLY A 62 8.32 -4.32 -12.67
N GLU A 63 8.07 -3.04 -12.79
CA GLU A 63 9.09 -2.02 -12.99
C GLU A 63 9.42 -1.34 -11.65
N PRO A 64 10.61 -0.72 -11.51
CA PRO A 64 10.92 0.09 -10.33
C PRO A 64 9.88 1.21 -10.14
N VAL A 65 9.38 1.38 -8.94
CA VAL A 65 8.37 2.38 -8.59
C VAL A 65 8.98 3.42 -7.64
N ALA A 66 8.85 4.70 -7.96
CA ALA A 66 9.32 5.74 -7.06
C ALA A 66 8.50 5.73 -5.76
N ARG A 67 9.16 5.87 -4.61
CA ARG A 67 8.47 5.83 -3.31
C ARG A 67 7.38 6.90 -3.17
N LEU A 68 7.58 8.07 -3.77
CA LEU A 68 6.61 9.16 -3.74
C LEU A 68 5.36 8.89 -4.60
N ASP A 69 5.42 7.92 -5.50
CA ASP A 69 4.28 7.51 -6.31
C ASP A 69 3.41 6.48 -5.59
N VAL A 70 3.96 5.76 -4.61
CA VAL A 70 3.20 4.83 -3.78
C VAL A 70 2.43 5.62 -2.73
N LYS A 71 1.11 5.53 -2.77
CA LYS A 71 0.20 6.22 -1.84
C LYS A 71 -0.37 5.24 -0.84
N TYR A 72 -0.60 5.70 0.38
CA TYR A 72 -1.36 4.94 1.35
C TYR A 72 -2.57 5.72 1.86
N VAL A 73 -3.56 5.00 2.30
CA VAL A 73 -4.72 5.51 3.03
C VAL A 73 -4.92 4.62 4.25
N LEU A 74 -4.89 5.21 5.42
CA LEU A 74 -5.19 4.56 6.69
C LEU A 74 -6.53 5.10 7.19
N THR A 75 -7.47 4.21 7.53
CA THR A 75 -8.79 4.60 8.02
C THR A 75 -9.18 3.78 9.24
N CYS A 76 -9.90 4.39 10.15
CA CYS A 76 -10.54 3.71 11.27
C CYS A 76 -11.87 4.39 11.62
N THR A 77 -12.72 3.67 12.35
CA THR A 77 -14.04 4.20 12.80
C THR A 77 -14.18 3.89 14.27
N GLU A 78 -14.42 4.93 15.06
CA GLU A 78 -14.68 4.79 16.50
C GLU A 78 -16.04 4.16 16.79
N PRO A 79 -16.25 3.63 18.00
CA PRO A 79 -17.54 3.04 18.39
C PRO A 79 -18.73 4.02 18.35
N ASP A 80 -18.48 5.34 18.46
CA ASP A 80 -19.48 6.39 18.33
C ASP A 80 -19.86 6.72 16.88
N GLY A 81 -19.16 6.10 15.90
CA GLY A 81 -19.35 6.31 14.47
C GLY A 81 -18.45 7.40 13.86
N THR A 82 -17.57 8.01 14.65
CA THR A 82 -16.60 8.98 14.12
C THR A 82 -15.60 8.28 13.19
N PHE A 83 -15.47 8.79 11.97
CA PHE A 83 -14.60 8.25 10.95
C PHE A 83 -13.33 9.09 10.82
N HIS A 84 -12.19 8.42 10.86
CA HIS A 84 -10.88 9.03 10.72
C HIS A 84 -10.15 8.48 9.50
N TYR A 85 -9.36 9.31 8.84
CA TYR A 85 -8.51 8.87 7.76
C TYR A 85 -7.21 9.66 7.69
N ARG A 86 -6.17 9.00 7.20
CA ARG A 86 -4.87 9.58 6.86
C ARG A 86 -4.41 9.09 5.52
N SER A 87 -3.77 9.95 4.76
CA SER A 87 -3.22 9.58 3.46
C SER A 87 -1.99 10.41 3.13
N ALA A 88 -0.97 9.78 2.58
CA ALA A 88 0.22 10.44 2.05
C ALA A 88 0.93 9.54 1.02
N ALA A 89 2.04 10.02 0.47
CA ALA A 89 2.98 9.17 -0.25
C ALA A 89 3.96 8.50 0.72
N LEU A 90 4.40 7.28 0.40
CA LEU A 90 5.52 6.67 1.12
C LEU A 90 6.79 7.52 0.86
N GLY A 91 7.38 8.04 1.93
CA GLY A 91 8.55 8.92 1.83
C GLY A 91 8.25 10.41 1.81
N ASP A 92 6.99 10.80 1.98
CA ASP A 92 6.60 12.17 2.33
C ASP A 92 6.63 12.34 3.86
N SER A 93 6.42 13.55 4.34
CA SER A 93 6.20 13.81 5.76
C SER A 93 4.70 13.90 6.04
N GLN A 94 4.25 13.27 7.11
CA GLN A 94 2.88 13.39 7.56
C GLN A 94 2.84 14.08 8.93
N GLY A 95 2.08 15.16 9.02
CA GLY A 95 1.91 15.89 10.28
C GLY A 95 3.20 16.44 10.90
N GLY A 96 4.31 16.44 10.15
CA GLY A 96 5.65 16.80 10.64
C GLY A 96 6.55 15.59 10.90
N SER A 97 6.02 14.37 10.93
CA SER A 97 6.78 13.14 11.08
C SER A 97 7.17 12.59 9.71
N PRO A 98 8.46 12.30 9.46
CA PRO A 98 8.90 11.70 8.20
C PRO A 98 8.47 10.24 8.12
N ILE A 99 7.98 9.82 6.96
CA ILE A 99 7.77 8.41 6.64
C ILE A 99 9.11 7.84 6.19
N TYR A 100 9.68 6.97 7.02
CA TYR A 100 10.92 6.29 6.70
C TYR A 100 10.63 5.04 5.86
N VAL A 101 11.47 4.80 4.85
CA VAL A 101 11.39 3.61 3.99
C VAL A 101 12.79 3.07 3.76
N TRP A 102 13.02 1.77 4.06
CA TRP A 102 14.32 1.13 3.86
C TRP A 102 14.20 -0.32 3.41
N GLU A 103 15.21 -0.82 2.76
CA GLU A 103 15.26 -2.18 2.27
C GLU A 103 15.58 -3.16 3.40
N LEU A 104 14.96 -4.35 3.38
CA LEU A 104 15.24 -5.41 4.32
C LEU A 104 16.73 -5.81 4.27
N GLY A 105 17.39 -5.79 5.44
CA GLY A 105 18.82 -6.11 5.55
C GLY A 105 19.75 -4.88 5.46
N THR A 106 19.19 -3.68 5.33
CA THR A 106 19.93 -2.43 5.47
C THR A 106 19.67 -1.78 6.82
N ASP A 107 20.49 -0.79 7.17
CA ASP A 107 20.31 -0.04 8.40
C ASP A 107 19.00 0.78 8.39
N GLY A 108 18.34 0.85 9.54
CA GLY A 108 17.09 1.58 9.74
C GLY A 108 17.29 3.03 10.14
N PRO A 109 16.19 3.77 10.42
CA PRO A 109 16.20 5.21 10.68
C PRO A 109 17.01 5.63 11.91
N ASP A 110 17.24 4.74 12.87
CA ASP A 110 18.03 5.03 14.07
C ASP A 110 19.54 5.06 13.81
N THR A 111 19.99 4.72 12.61
CA THR A 111 21.41 4.72 12.24
C THR A 111 21.85 6.09 11.75
N PRO A 112 22.99 6.64 12.26
CA PRO A 112 23.51 7.92 11.77
C PRO A 112 23.81 7.88 10.27
N GLY A 113 23.25 8.86 9.52
CA GLY A 113 23.40 8.96 8.07
C GLY A 113 22.37 8.13 7.28
N PHE A 114 21.35 7.64 7.93
CA PHE A 114 20.22 6.98 7.27
C PHE A 114 19.61 7.83 6.17
N THR A 115 19.29 7.20 5.06
CA THR A 115 18.51 7.78 3.96
C THR A 115 17.49 6.76 3.48
N SER A 116 16.23 7.19 3.36
CA SER A 116 15.20 6.35 2.77
C SER A 116 15.52 6.00 1.32
N VAL A 117 15.08 4.81 0.86
CA VAL A 117 15.20 4.41 -0.55
C VAL A 117 14.38 5.35 -1.44
N ASP A 118 14.88 5.62 -2.64
CA ASP A 118 14.16 6.47 -3.60
C ASP A 118 13.18 5.68 -4.46
N ASN A 119 13.51 4.43 -4.76
CA ASN A 119 12.71 3.55 -5.61
C ASN A 119 12.59 2.15 -5.01
N PHE A 120 11.41 1.58 -5.14
CA PHE A 120 11.16 0.17 -4.87
C PHE A 120 11.54 -0.67 -6.08
N GLN A 121 12.33 -1.71 -5.88
CA GLN A 121 12.73 -2.65 -6.94
C GLN A 121 11.78 -3.84 -7.00
N PRO A 122 11.52 -4.41 -8.17
CA PRO A 122 10.77 -5.65 -8.32
C PRO A 122 11.34 -6.79 -7.47
N GLY A 123 10.49 -7.47 -6.71
CA GLY A 123 10.89 -8.53 -5.78
C GLY A 123 11.60 -8.06 -4.52
N GLY A 124 11.77 -6.74 -4.35
CA GLY A 124 12.38 -6.16 -3.16
C GLY A 124 11.46 -6.22 -1.95
N ARG A 125 12.07 -6.31 -0.77
CA ARG A 125 11.39 -6.27 0.53
C ARG A 125 11.80 -5.03 1.28
N TYR A 126 10.81 -4.32 1.80
CA TYR A 126 11.03 -3.02 2.41
C TYR A 126 10.29 -2.91 3.73
N PHE A 127 10.89 -2.18 4.65
CA PHE A 127 10.19 -1.65 5.80
C PHE A 127 9.77 -0.21 5.54
N PHE A 128 8.64 0.18 6.12
CA PHE A 128 8.23 1.57 6.19
C PHE A 128 7.50 1.86 7.50
N THR A 129 7.64 3.08 7.98
CA THR A 129 6.90 3.57 9.16
C THR A 129 5.69 4.37 8.70
N LEU A 130 4.59 4.22 9.41
CA LEU A 130 3.42 5.10 9.30
C LEU A 130 3.08 5.67 10.66
N ASP A 131 2.87 6.97 10.67
CA ASP A 131 2.29 7.71 11.79
C ASP A 131 0.76 7.52 11.75
N GLY A 132 0.20 6.91 12.78
CA GLY A 132 -1.24 6.67 12.90
C GLY A 132 -2.02 7.90 13.34
N GLY A 133 -1.34 8.97 13.78
CA GLY A 133 -1.99 10.17 14.31
C GLY A 133 -1.07 11.31 14.66
N THR A 134 -1.59 12.33 15.32
CA THR A 134 -0.79 13.37 15.96
C THR A 134 -0.41 12.94 17.37
N GLN A 135 0.88 13.03 17.66
CA GLN A 135 1.45 12.73 18.96
C GLN A 135 0.90 13.67 20.05
N THR A 136 -0.14 13.27 20.71
CA THR A 136 -0.67 13.97 21.88
C THR A 136 -0.86 12.98 23.00
N SER A 137 0.16 12.72 23.81
CA SER A 137 0.11 11.97 25.07
C SER A 137 -0.45 10.53 25.02
N PRO A 138 -0.01 9.63 25.88
CA PRO A 138 -0.62 8.31 26.03
C PRO A 138 -2.09 8.46 26.40
N GLY A 139 -2.99 8.28 25.44
CA GLY A 139 -4.42 8.44 25.65
C GLY A 139 -5.16 9.01 24.45
N GLY A 140 -4.49 9.18 23.31
CA GLY A 140 -5.07 9.47 22.00
C GLY A 140 -5.89 10.75 21.93
N ALA A 141 -5.49 11.69 21.11
CA ALA A 141 -6.40 12.74 20.67
C ALA A 141 -7.31 12.20 19.57
N ALA A 142 -8.50 12.78 19.49
CA ALA A 142 -9.46 12.46 18.43
C ALA A 142 -8.83 12.64 17.04
N GLY A 143 -9.01 11.69 16.16
CA GLY A 143 -8.56 11.76 14.78
C GLY A 143 -7.47 10.76 14.38
N GLU A 144 -7.17 9.80 15.21
CA GLU A 144 -6.00 8.94 15.09
C GLU A 144 -6.37 7.48 14.87
N CYS A 145 -5.60 6.81 13.99
CA CYS A 145 -5.71 5.37 13.75
C CYS A 145 -4.44 4.62 14.18
N GLY A 146 -3.71 5.16 15.15
CA GLY A 146 -2.48 4.58 15.70
C GLY A 146 -2.75 3.51 16.76
N PRO A 147 -1.69 2.79 17.19
CA PRO A 147 -1.81 1.70 18.15
C PRO A 147 -2.52 2.05 19.45
N PRO A 148 -2.27 3.23 20.09
CA PRO A 148 -2.97 3.60 21.32
C PRO A 148 -4.48 3.76 21.14
N HIS A 149 -4.89 4.25 19.98
CA HIS A 149 -6.29 4.47 19.65
C HIS A 149 -7.01 3.14 19.37
N LEU A 150 -6.37 2.26 18.58
CA LEU A 150 -6.89 0.92 18.31
C LEU A 150 -7.05 0.12 19.60
N ASP A 151 -6.06 0.17 20.50
CA ASP A 151 -6.09 -0.53 21.79
C ASP A 151 -7.17 0.03 22.74
N THR A 152 -7.24 1.36 22.86
CA THR A 152 -8.18 2.02 23.79
C THR A 152 -9.64 1.77 23.40
N HIS A 153 -9.95 1.77 22.12
CA HIS A 153 -11.30 1.61 21.61
C HIS A 153 -11.65 0.19 21.18
N GLY A 154 -10.66 -0.72 21.10
CA GLY A 154 -10.85 -2.08 20.64
C GLY A 154 -11.37 -2.14 19.20
N ILE A 155 -10.85 -1.27 18.34
CA ILE A 155 -11.26 -1.13 16.94
C ILE A 155 -10.15 -1.58 16.00
N ASP A 156 -10.54 -1.87 14.76
CA ASP A 156 -9.63 -2.18 13.69
C ASP A 156 -9.42 -0.95 12.79
N ALA A 157 -8.23 -0.86 12.19
CA ALA A 157 -7.96 0.08 11.12
C ALA A 157 -7.83 -0.64 9.79
N ASN A 158 -8.03 0.09 8.69
CA ASN A 158 -7.86 -0.41 7.34
C ASN A 158 -6.74 0.37 6.66
N LEU A 159 -5.72 -0.35 6.22
CA LEU A 159 -4.62 0.18 5.43
C LEU A 159 -4.83 -0.20 3.97
N TYR A 160 -4.83 0.81 3.11
CA TYR A 160 -4.80 0.65 1.65
C TYR A 160 -3.48 1.19 1.13
N ILE A 161 -2.81 0.41 0.29
CA ILE A 161 -1.62 0.87 -0.45
C ILE A 161 -1.96 0.85 -1.93
N HIS A 162 -1.75 1.97 -2.59
CA HIS A 162 -2.00 2.15 -4.01
C HIS A 162 -0.70 2.43 -4.74
N ILE A 163 -0.44 1.65 -5.79
CA ILE A 163 0.70 1.79 -6.70
C ILE A 163 0.18 2.28 -8.05
N PRO A 164 0.81 3.28 -8.68
CA PRO A 164 0.46 3.68 -10.04
C PRO A 164 0.61 2.50 -11.01
N ASN A 165 -0.37 2.30 -11.84
CA ASN A 165 -0.42 1.19 -12.81
C ASN A 165 -0.27 -0.19 -12.16
N GLY A 166 -0.73 -0.37 -10.91
CA GLY A 166 -0.68 -1.60 -10.16
C GLY A 166 -1.95 -1.85 -9.35
N MET A 167 -2.00 -3.00 -8.71
CA MET A 167 -3.12 -3.36 -7.83
C MET A 167 -3.00 -2.66 -6.48
N SER A 168 -4.13 -2.17 -5.97
CA SER A 168 -4.21 -1.70 -4.59
C SER A 168 -4.26 -2.87 -3.63
N THR A 169 -3.47 -2.79 -2.56
CA THR A 169 -3.47 -3.77 -1.47
C THR A 169 -4.30 -3.24 -0.31
N HIS A 170 -5.10 -4.09 0.30
CA HIS A 170 -5.88 -3.80 1.49
C HIS A 170 -5.47 -4.74 2.62
N GLN A 171 -5.20 -4.17 3.79
CA GLN A 171 -4.86 -4.90 5.01
C GLN A 171 -5.69 -4.37 6.18
N ILE A 172 -6.30 -5.27 6.93
CA ILE A 172 -6.95 -4.94 8.21
C ILE A 172 -5.88 -4.99 9.29
N LEU A 173 -5.84 -3.98 10.12
CA LEU A 173 -4.91 -3.82 11.24
C LEU A 173 -5.70 -3.97 12.54
N SER A 174 -5.35 -4.97 13.34
CA SER A 174 -6.01 -5.28 14.60
C SER A 174 -4.97 -5.55 15.69
N LEU A 175 -5.16 -4.96 16.86
CA LEU A 175 -4.32 -5.18 18.03
C LEU A 175 -4.93 -6.26 18.92
N SER A 176 -4.38 -7.47 18.86
CA SER A 176 -4.85 -8.59 19.70
C SER A 176 -4.02 -8.78 20.98
N ASN A 177 -2.79 -8.23 21.02
CA ASN A 177 -1.79 -8.50 22.08
C ASN A 177 -1.33 -7.24 22.83
N GLY A 178 -2.13 -6.16 22.80
CA GLY A 178 -1.77 -4.89 23.39
C GLY A 178 -0.85 -4.05 22.50
N ARG A 179 -0.51 -2.84 22.99
CA ARG A 179 0.21 -1.80 22.24
C ARG A 179 1.70 -1.69 22.56
N GLU A 180 2.30 -2.74 23.13
CA GLU A 180 3.73 -2.70 23.43
C GLU A 180 4.56 -2.69 22.14
N ILE A 181 5.73 -2.05 22.17
CA ILE A 181 6.66 -2.02 21.02
C ILE A 181 6.96 -3.44 20.57
N GLY A 182 6.82 -3.70 19.29
CA GLY A 182 6.98 -5.01 18.68
C GLY A 182 5.73 -5.89 18.72
N SER A 183 4.63 -5.45 19.34
CA SER A 183 3.35 -6.16 19.24
C SER A 183 2.87 -6.19 17.79
N GLN A 184 2.38 -7.35 17.37
CA GLN A 184 1.86 -7.53 16.03
C GLN A 184 0.47 -6.89 15.86
N ILE A 185 0.25 -6.24 14.72
CA ILE A 185 -0.99 -5.51 14.40
C ILE A 185 -1.81 -6.23 13.32
N ILE A 186 -1.37 -7.36 12.81
CA ILE A 186 -2.07 -8.16 11.78
C ILE A 186 -2.70 -9.39 12.40
#